data_8e384776fccc45daeef9194662135a31
#
_entry.id   8e384776fccc45daeef9194662135a31
#
_cell.length_a   1.000
_cell.length_b   1.000
_cell.length_c   1.000
_cell.angle_alpha   90.00
_cell.angle_beta   90.00
_cell.angle_gamma   90.00
#
_symmetry.space_group_name_H-M   'P 1'
#
loop_
_entity.id
_entity.type
_entity.pdbx_description
1 polymer ?
#
loop_
_entity_poly.entity_id
_entity_poly.type
_entity_poly.pdbx_seq_one_letter_code
_entity_poly.pdbx_strand_id
1 'polypeptide(L)'
;LASFQKVKDIRLENGSNALRGATLSPDGKYLFVSHNLGRFTVPTSQLQQGWMNTNAMSVVDVASLEFKGAVLLDEPERGAAGVWGVECTPGYLIVSHSGTHEISVIDYPELIKKFEAYPDKMALNYDLHFLYGIRERIALKGNGPRNFIVRDQEVIVPMFFSDDLNRYD
;
A
#
# COMPACT_ATOMS: atom_id res chain seq x y z
N LEU A 1 8.77 -12.61 21.41
CA LEU A 1 10.06 -11.87 21.25
C LEU A 1 11.23 -12.47 22.07
N ALA A 2 11.02 -13.59 22.76
CA ALA A 2 12.03 -14.10 23.72
C ALA A 2 13.37 -14.53 23.07
N SER A 3 13.40 -14.95 21.82
CA SER A 3 14.64 -15.46 21.19
C SER A 3 15.20 -14.58 20.06
N PHE A 4 14.41 -13.66 19.50
CA PHE A 4 14.75 -12.88 18.29
C PHE A 4 15.23 -13.74 17.11
N GLN A 5 14.84 -15.00 17.05
CA GLN A 5 15.22 -15.87 15.95
C GLN A 5 14.31 -15.64 14.74
N LYS A 6 14.91 -15.61 13.56
CA LYS A 6 14.16 -15.55 12.31
C LYS A 6 13.41 -16.87 12.11
N VAL A 7 12.09 -16.77 11.94
CA VAL A 7 11.21 -17.93 11.77
C VAL A 7 11.07 -18.31 10.30
N LYS A 8 10.85 -17.31 9.42
CA LYS A 8 10.60 -17.55 7.98
C LYS A 8 10.96 -16.31 7.14
N ASP A 9 11.37 -16.54 5.91
CA ASP A 9 11.41 -15.52 4.87
C ASP A 9 10.14 -15.61 4.03
N ILE A 10 9.43 -14.47 3.88
CA ILE A 10 8.27 -14.36 3.01
C ILE A 10 8.73 -13.62 1.76
N ARG A 11 8.73 -14.30 0.63
CA ARG A 11 9.05 -13.68 -0.66
C ARG A 11 7.81 -13.03 -1.23
N LEU A 12 7.90 -11.74 -1.52
CA LEU A 12 6.90 -10.99 -2.25
C LEU A 12 7.05 -11.20 -3.76
N GLU A 13 6.20 -10.55 -4.54
CA GLU A 13 6.27 -10.57 -6.01
C GLU A 13 7.66 -10.18 -6.51
N ASN A 14 8.08 -10.83 -7.59
CA ASN A 14 9.36 -10.51 -8.22
C ASN A 14 9.39 -9.05 -8.72
N GLY A 15 10.44 -8.32 -8.37
CA GLY A 15 10.53 -6.88 -8.60
C GLY A 15 10.15 -6.03 -7.39
N SER A 16 9.60 -6.63 -6.32
CA SER A 16 9.34 -5.90 -5.08
C SER A 16 10.63 -5.34 -4.48
N ASN A 17 10.60 -4.04 -4.21
CA ASN A 17 11.74 -3.32 -3.62
C ASN A 17 11.24 -2.16 -2.76
N ALA A 18 12.16 -1.55 -2.01
CA ALA A 18 11.85 -0.41 -1.15
C ALA A 18 10.64 -0.68 -0.22
N LEU A 19 10.65 -1.81 0.49
CA LEU A 19 9.66 -2.11 1.52
C LEU A 19 9.78 -1.09 2.64
N ARG A 20 8.63 -0.50 3.07
CA ARG A 20 8.66 0.65 4.00
C ARG A 20 7.71 0.49 5.18
N GLY A 21 6.42 0.44 4.93
CA GLY A 21 5.39 0.28 5.96
C GLY A 21 4.86 -1.14 6.02
N ALA A 22 4.43 -1.54 7.21
CA ALA A 22 3.72 -2.80 7.40
C ALA A 22 2.70 -2.66 8.53
N THR A 23 1.50 -3.18 8.33
CA THR A 23 0.43 -3.20 9.31
C THR A 23 -0.39 -4.48 9.23
N LEU A 24 -0.94 -4.91 10.35
CA LEU A 24 -1.88 -6.04 10.39
C LEU A 24 -3.31 -5.56 10.12
N SER A 25 -4.12 -6.43 9.53
CA SER A 25 -5.56 -6.27 9.55
C SER A 25 -6.10 -6.34 10.98
N PRO A 26 -7.26 -5.70 11.29
CA PRO A 26 -7.82 -5.67 12.63
C PRO A 26 -8.11 -7.06 13.22
N ASP A 27 -8.43 -8.03 12.37
CA ASP A 27 -8.65 -9.43 12.75
C ASP A 27 -7.35 -10.27 12.80
N GLY A 28 -6.21 -9.67 12.45
CA GLY A 28 -4.91 -10.33 12.39
C GLY A 28 -4.74 -11.35 11.25
N LYS A 29 -5.69 -11.43 10.31
CA LYS A 29 -5.66 -12.40 9.20
C LYS A 29 -4.63 -12.04 8.14
N TYR A 30 -4.53 -10.76 7.81
CA TYR A 30 -3.64 -10.24 6.77
C TYR A 30 -2.58 -9.29 7.31
N LEU A 31 -1.39 -9.36 6.72
CA LEU A 31 -0.35 -8.35 6.83
C LEU A 31 -0.26 -7.59 5.52
N PHE A 32 -0.36 -6.28 5.59
CA PHE A 32 -0.18 -5.37 4.45
C PHE A 32 1.22 -4.78 4.49
N VAL A 33 1.91 -4.78 3.34
CA VAL A 33 3.27 -4.24 3.23
C VAL A 33 3.35 -3.27 2.06
N SER A 34 3.65 -2.01 2.31
CA SER A 34 3.84 -1.00 1.28
C SER A 34 5.23 -1.09 0.66
N HIS A 35 5.32 -1.06 -0.68
CA HIS A 35 6.58 -1.17 -1.40
C HIS A 35 6.45 -0.69 -2.85
N ASN A 36 7.57 -0.61 -3.55
CA ASN A 36 7.57 -0.47 -5.00
C ASN A 36 7.63 -1.84 -5.66
N LEU A 37 6.97 -1.97 -6.81
CA LEU A 37 7.01 -3.14 -7.68
C LEU A 37 7.64 -2.75 -9.02
N GLY A 38 8.89 -3.12 -9.23
CA GLY A 38 9.62 -2.88 -10.47
C GLY A 38 9.20 -3.83 -11.58
N ARG A 39 8.85 -3.29 -12.73
CA ARG A 39 8.42 -4.06 -13.91
C ARG A 39 9.53 -4.14 -14.94
N PHE A 40 10.62 -4.81 -14.59
CA PHE A 40 11.81 -4.91 -15.42
C PHE A 40 11.63 -5.82 -16.67
N THR A 41 10.56 -6.58 -16.72
CA THR A 41 10.23 -7.45 -17.88
C THR A 41 9.41 -6.73 -18.95
N VAL A 42 8.91 -5.52 -18.67
CA VAL A 42 8.12 -4.72 -19.62
C VAL A 42 9.08 -3.91 -20.49
N PRO A 43 9.03 -4.01 -21.82
CA PRO A 43 9.83 -3.17 -22.71
C PRO A 43 9.57 -1.69 -22.46
N THR A 44 10.61 -0.86 -22.55
CA THR A 44 10.51 0.59 -22.34
C THR A 44 9.54 1.29 -23.31
N SER A 45 9.29 0.69 -24.49
CA SER A 45 8.27 1.14 -25.44
C SER A 45 6.83 0.98 -24.94
N GLN A 46 6.61 0.23 -23.88
CA GLN A 46 5.29 0.01 -23.24
C GLN A 46 5.07 0.84 -21.98
N LEU A 47 5.89 1.85 -21.73
CA LEU A 47 5.72 2.78 -20.60
C LEU A 47 4.34 3.44 -20.56
N GLN A 48 3.66 3.54 -21.70
CA GLN A 48 2.28 4.04 -21.80
C GLN A 48 1.24 3.07 -21.23
N GLN A 49 1.60 1.80 -21.02
CA GLN A 49 0.70 0.76 -20.53
C GLN A 49 0.89 0.39 -19.06
N GLY A 50 1.83 1.04 -18.41
CA GLY A 50 2.10 0.83 -16.97
C GLY A 50 3.42 1.46 -16.52
N TRP A 51 3.50 1.79 -15.26
CA TRP A 51 4.67 2.40 -14.64
C TRP A 51 5.80 1.37 -14.47
N MET A 52 7.03 1.73 -14.81
CA MET A 52 8.20 0.85 -14.59
C MET A 52 8.42 0.53 -13.11
N ASN A 53 8.13 1.49 -12.24
CA ASN A 53 8.15 1.33 -10.80
C ASN A 53 6.75 1.66 -10.27
N THR A 54 5.91 0.67 -10.17
CA THR A 54 4.56 0.80 -9.67
C THR A 54 4.58 0.83 -8.15
N ASN A 55 3.78 1.69 -7.54
CA ASN A 55 3.56 1.70 -6.09
C ASN A 55 2.55 0.62 -5.75
N ALA A 56 2.87 -0.22 -4.80
CA ALA A 56 2.09 -1.41 -4.48
C ALA A 56 1.98 -1.65 -2.98
N MET A 57 1.00 -2.45 -2.65
CA MET A 57 0.80 -2.99 -1.31
C MET A 57 0.62 -4.50 -1.42
N SER A 58 1.57 -5.26 -0.90
CA SER A 58 1.47 -6.72 -0.81
C SER A 58 0.56 -7.15 0.31
N VAL A 59 -0.21 -8.20 0.05
CA VAL A 59 -1.07 -8.89 1.02
C VAL A 59 -0.46 -10.24 1.35
N VAL A 60 -0.21 -10.46 2.64
CA VAL A 60 0.33 -11.72 3.17
C VAL A 60 -0.67 -12.31 4.14
N ASP A 61 -0.96 -13.61 4.01
CA ASP A 61 -1.74 -14.36 4.98
C ASP A 61 -0.87 -14.67 6.21
N VAL A 62 -1.33 -14.24 7.38
CA VAL A 62 -0.54 -14.32 8.63
C VAL A 62 -0.43 -15.75 9.14
N ALA A 63 -1.47 -16.57 8.95
CA ALA A 63 -1.48 -17.94 9.46
C ALA A 63 -0.53 -18.86 8.68
N SER A 64 -0.53 -18.77 7.34
CA SER A 64 0.34 -19.55 6.48
C SER A 64 1.71 -18.92 6.23
N LEU A 65 1.85 -17.62 6.51
CA LEU A 65 3.00 -16.78 6.14
C LEU A 65 3.28 -16.87 4.64
N GLU A 66 2.23 -16.74 3.83
CA GLU A 66 2.31 -16.79 2.36
C GLU A 66 1.87 -15.47 1.73
N PHE A 67 2.62 -15.04 0.74
CA PHE A 67 2.22 -13.95 -0.14
C PHE A 67 0.98 -14.35 -0.94
N LYS A 68 -0.05 -13.48 -0.95
CA LYS A 68 -1.32 -13.74 -1.64
C LYS A 68 -1.53 -12.89 -2.90
N GLY A 69 -0.84 -11.78 -3.03
CA GLY A 69 -0.93 -10.88 -4.19
C GLY A 69 -0.52 -9.46 -3.81
N ALA A 70 -0.33 -8.61 -4.80
CA ALA A 70 -0.06 -7.19 -4.59
C ALA A 70 -1.16 -6.34 -5.24
N VAL A 71 -1.71 -5.40 -4.47
CA VAL A 71 -2.66 -4.39 -4.94
C VAL A 71 -1.87 -3.18 -5.40
N LEU A 72 -2.13 -2.71 -6.62
CA LEU A 72 -1.49 -1.52 -7.16
C LEU A 72 -2.14 -0.26 -6.61
N LEU A 73 -1.30 0.70 -6.22
CA LEU A 73 -1.71 1.99 -5.66
C LEU A 73 -1.71 3.11 -6.72
N ASP A 74 -1.08 2.89 -7.86
CA ASP A 74 -1.17 3.78 -9.01
C ASP A 74 -2.52 3.61 -9.72
N GLU A 75 -2.91 4.63 -10.47
CA GLU A 75 -4.02 4.62 -11.42
C GLU A 75 -3.46 4.77 -12.84
N PRO A 76 -4.21 4.38 -13.90
CA PRO A 76 -3.74 4.54 -15.27
C PRO A 76 -3.29 5.95 -15.63
N GLU A 77 -4.00 6.96 -15.11
CA GLU A 77 -3.77 8.38 -15.42
C GLU A 77 -2.95 9.10 -14.34
N ARG A 78 -2.77 8.49 -13.14
CA ARG A 78 -2.17 9.17 -12.01
C ARG A 78 -1.36 8.26 -11.11
N GLY A 79 -0.06 8.41 -11.12
CA GLY A 79 0.83 7.70 -10.20
C GLY A 79 0.60 8.09 -8.73
N ALA A 80 0.87 7.16 -7.83
CA ALA A 80 0.81 7.34 -6.37
C ALA A 80 2.23 7.35 -5.79
N ALA A 81 3.08 8.24 -6.29
CA ALA A 81 4.52 8.18 -6.13
C ALA A 81 5.00 8.19 -4.67
N GLY A 82 5.93 7.30 -4.37
CA GLY A 82 6.64 7.28 -3.10
C GLY A 82 5.80 6.74 -1.95
N VAL A 83 5.19 5.57 -2.11
CA VAL A 83 4.46 4.89 -1.03
C VAL A 83 5.33 4.70 0.21
N TRP A 84 4.78 4.99 1.41
CA TRP A 84 5.49 4.87 2.69
C TRP A 84 4.68 4.16 3.76
N GLY A 85 4.02 4.91 4.62
CA GLY A 85 3.26 4.39 5.75
C GLY A 85 2.01 3.64 5.30
N VAL A 86 1.62 2.65 6.06
CA VAL A 86 0.35 1.94 5.91
C VAL A 86 -0.21 1.64 7.29
N GLU A 87 -1.50 1.93 7.51
CA GLU A 87 -2.24 1.63 8.73
C GLU A 87 -3.61 1.06 8.38
N CYS A 88 -4.07 0.09 9.18
CA CYS A 88 -5.36 -0.56 8.97
C CYS A 88 -6.25 -0.45 10.21
N THR A 89 -7.45 0.06 10.02
CA THR A 89 -8.51 0.12 11.01
C THR A 89 -9.68 -0.76 10.57
N PRO A 90 -10.69 -1.00 11.41
CA PRO A 90 -11.87 -1.77 10.98
C PRO A 90 -12.62 -1.18 9.79
N GLY A 91 -12.57 0.15 9.60
CA GLY A 91 -13.26 0.83 8.49
C GLY A 91 -12.37 1.11 7.30
N TYR A 92 -11.09 1.39 7.52
CA TYR A 92 -10.21 1.94 6.49
C TYR A 92 -8.83 1.33 6.52
N LEU A 93 -8.24 1.19 5.32
CA LEU A 93 -6.82 1.02 5.14
C LEU A 93 -6.26 2.31 4.53
N ILE A 94 -5.29 2.91 5.21
CA ILE A 94 -4.73 4.21 4.83
C ILE A 94 -3.28 4.01 4.40
N VAL A 95 -2.88 4.64 3.30
CA VAL A 95 -1.51 4.57 2.76
C VAL A 95 -1.02 5.97 2.44
N SER A 96 0.19 6.34 2.88
CA SER A 96 0.79 7.63 2.54
C SER A 96 1.65 7.55 1.27
N HIS A 97 1.62 8.63 0.49
CA HIS A 97 2.36 8.80 -0.76
C HIS A 97 3.26 10.05 -0.67
N SER A 98 4.52 9.83 -0.34
CA SER A 98 5.47 10.90 -0.05
C SER A 98 5.78 11.78 -1.27
N GLY A 99 5.80 11.19 -2.46
CA GLY A 99 6.14 11.90 -3.70
C GLY A 99 4.98 12.70 -4.30
N THR A 100 3.73 12.30 -4.05
CA THR A 100 2.53 13.01 -4.50
C THR A 100 1.86 13.82 -3.40
N HIS A 101 2.43 13.83 -2.19
CA HIS A 101 1.96 14.63 -1.04
C HIS A 101 0.50 14.36 -0.66
N GLU A 102 0.11 13.10 -0.65
CA GLU A 102 -1.27 12.69 -0.41
C GLU A 102 -1.34 11.40 0.43
N ILE A 103 -2.55 11.07 0.87
CA ILE A 103 -2.89 9.76 1.41
C ILE A 103 -3.98 9.11 0.54
N SER A 104 -3.93 7.79 0.42
CA SER A 104 -5.06 6.97 -0.03
C SER A 104 -5.83 6.49 1.18
N VAL A 105 -7.14 6.73 1.20
CA VAL A 105 -8.08 6.17 2.17
C VAL A 105 -8.91 5.13 1.43
N ILE A 106 -8.81 3.87 1.82
CA ILE A 106 -9.40 2.73 1.15
C ILE A 106 -10.44 2.12 2.09
N ASP A 107 -11.66 1.89 1.62
CA ASP A 107 -12.68 1.13 2.35
C ASP A 107 -12.17 -0.29 2.61
N TYR A 108 -11.82 -0.59 3.85
CA TYR A 108 -11.18 -1.87 4.21
C TYR A 108 -12.12 -3.07 4.02
N PRO A 109 -13.38 -3.05 4.49
CA PRO A 109 -14.35 -4.12 4.23
C PRO A 109 -14.52 -4.44 2.73
N GLU A 110 -14.72 -3.42 1.90
CA GLU A 110 -14.86 -3.62 0.46
C GLU A 110 -13.54 -4.06 -0.21
N LEU A 111 -12.38 -3.58 0.27
CA LEU A 111 -11.08 -4.05 -0.17
C LEU A 111 -10.95 -5.56 0.01
N ILE A 112 -11.24 -6.07 1.20
CA ILE A 112 -11.11 -7.50 1.51
C ILE A 112 -12.11 -8.31 0.70
N LYS A 113 -13.36 -7.88 0.60
CA LYS A 113 -14.39 -8.53 -0.21
C LYS A 113 -13.98 -8.64 -1.68
N LYS A 114 -13.50 -7.53 -2.29
CA LYS A 114 -12.98 -7.53 -3.67
C LYS A 114 -11.74 -8.41 -3.80
N PHE A 115 -10.82 -8.32 -2.84
CA PHE A 115 -9.60 -9.11 -2.84
C PHE A 115 -9.91 -10.61 -2.76
N GLU A 116 -10.75 -11.05 -1.84
CA GLU A 116 -11.11 -12.46 -1.68
C GLU A 116 -11.87 -13.02 -2.91
N ALA A 117 -12.73 -12.21 -3.51
CA ALA A 117 -13.50 -12.57 -4.70
C ALA A 117 -12.67 -12.55 -6.00
N TYR A 118 -11.49 -11.92 -6.02
CA TYR A 118 -10.69 -11.79 -7.25
C TYR A 118 -10.19 -13.15 -7.72
N PRO A 119 -10.48 -13.57 -8.97
CA PRO A 119 -10.26 -14.95 -9.42
C PRO A 119 -8.78 -15.38 -9.40
N ASP A 120 -7.90 -14.51 -9.90
CA ASP A 120 -6.45 -14.75 -9.96
C ASP A 120 -5.70 -13.66 -9.20
N LYS A 121 -5.29 -13.94 -7.98
CA LYS A 121 -4.58 -12.99 -7.13
C LYS A 121 -3.27 -12.46 -7.73
N MET A 122 -2.64 -13.23 -8.62
CA MET A 122 -1.42 -12.81 -9.27
C MET A 122 -1.69 -11.78 -10.38
N ALA A 123 -2.89 -11.79 -10.97
CA ALA A 123 -3.31 -10.78 -11.93
C ALA A 123 -3.52 -9.39 -11.29
N LEU A 124 -3.75 -9.31 -9.97
CA LEU A 124 -3.79 -8.04 -9.23
C LEU A 124 -2.51 -7.21 -9.40
N ASN A 125 -1.37 -7.86 -9.57
CA ASN A 125 -0.09 -7.21 -9.77
C ASN A 125 -0.06 -6.33 -11.05
N TYR A 126 -1.09 -6.42 -11.89
CA TYR A 126 -1.23 -5.70 -13.16
C TYR A 126 -2.53 -4.88 -13.26
N ASP A 127 -3.40 -4.94 -12.25
CA ASP A 127 -4.72 -4.28 -12.28
C ASP A 127 -4.66 -2.89 -11.62
N LEU A 128 -4.50 -1.85 -12.44
CA LEU A 128 -4.53 -0.45 -12.00
C LEU A 128 -5.94 0.07 -11.67
N HIS A 129 -6.99 -0.70 -11.93
CA HIS A 129 -8.38 -0.32 -11.68
C HIS A 129 -8.96 -0.98 -10.43
N PHE A 130 -8.23 -1.90 -9.80
CA PHE A 130 -8.73 -2.68 -8.69
C PHE A 130 -9.32 -1.83 -7.55
N LEU A 131 -8.70 -0.69 -7.24
CA LEU A 131 -9.13 0.20 -6.17
C LEU A 131 -10.24 1.20 -6.57
N TYR A 132 -10.69 1.20 -7.82
CA TYR A 132 -11.76 2.10 -8.26
C TYR A 132 -13.07 1.82 -7.48
N GLY A 133 -13.69 2.92 -7.03
CA GLY A 133 -14.94 2.91 -6.28
C GLY A 133 -14.81 2.59 -4.79
N ILE A 134 -13.62 2.22 -4.32
CA ILE A 134 -13.36 1.92 -2.90
C ILE A 134 -12.21 2.73 -2.30
N ARG A 135 -11.59 3.63 -3.07
CA ARG A 135 -10.47 4.47 -2.63
C ARG A 135 -10.73 5.93 -2.93
N GLU A 136 -10.38 6.78 -1.98
CA GLU A 136 -10.21 8.21 -2.14
C GLU A 136 -8.74 8.59 -1.97
N ARG A 137 -8.24 9.56 -2.77
CA ARG A 137 -6.89 10.11 -2.67
C ARG A 137 -6.99 11.56 -2.21
N ILE A 138 -6.50 11.84 -1.02
CA ILE A 138 -6.62 13.12 -0.33
C ILE A 138 -5.28 13.83 -0.34
N ALA A 139 -5.22 14.99 -1.00
CA ALA A 139 -4.04 15.84 -0.97
C ALA A 139 -3.86 16.46 0.41
N LEU A 140 -2.63 16.38 0.93
CA LEU A 140 -2.28 16.93 2.23
C LEU A 140 -1.64 18.32 2.07
N LYS A 141 -1.73 19.13 3.12
CA LYS A 141 -0.95 20.36 3.24
C LYS A 141 0.48 20.01 3.69
N GLY A 142 1.50 20.56 3.02
CA GLY A 142 2.90 20.23 3.28
C GLY A 142 3.44 19.15 2.33
N ASN A 143 4.70 18.77 2.53
CA ASN A 143 5.44 17.95 1.58
C ASN A 143 6.02 16.69 2.22
N GLY A 144 5.84 15.56 1.53
CA GLY A 144 6.47 14.30 1.87
C GLY A 144 5.91 13.61 3.10
N PRO A 145 4.60 13.28 3.15
CA PRO A 145 4.06 12.41 4.19
C PRO A 145 4.78 11.06 4.12
N ARG A 146 5.23 10.58 5.28
CA ARG A 146 5.86 9.25 5.40
C ARG A 146 5.04 8.37 6.31
N ASN A 147 5.57 8.04 7.49
CA ASN A 147 4.78 7.32 8.48
C ASN A 147 3.74 8.26 9.10
N PHE A 148 2.67 7.70 9.56
CA PHE A 148 1.60 8.41 10.27
C PHE A 148 1.01 7.48 11.32
N ILE A 149 0.20 8.03 12.18
CA ILE A 149 -0.60 7.26 13.14
C ILE A 149 -2.08 7.57 12.95
N VAL A 150 -2.90 6.57 13.16
CA VAL A 150 -4.35 6.73 13.25
C VAL A 150 -4.75 6.58 14.71
N ARG A 151 -5.48 7.56 15.22
CA ARG A 151 -6.00 7.54 16.58
C ARG A 151 -7.44 8.00 16.57
N ASP A 152 -8.33 7.15 17.06
CA ASP A 152 -9.78 7.38 16.99
C ASP A 152 -10.23 7.59 15.54
N GLN A 153 -10.64 8.80 15.14
CA GLN A 153 -10.99 9.17 13.77
C GLN A 153 -10.01 10.18 13.18
N GLU A 154 -8.84 10.32 13.77
CA GLU A 154 -7.85 11.30 13.35
C GLU A 154 -6.62 10.63 12.74
N VAL A 155 -6.05 11.29 11.73
CA VAL A 155 -4.78 10.91 11.14
C VAL A 155 -3.76 12.00 11.45
N ILE A 156 -2.66 11.64 12.12
CA ILE A 156 -1.56 12.54 12.45
C ILE A 156 -0.37 12.19 11.57
N VAL A 157 0.02 13.14 10.73
CA VAL A 157 1.02 12.93 9.66
C VAL A 157 2.20 13.90 9.84
N PRO A 158 3.41 13.40 10.13
CA PRO A 158 4.62 14.22 10.01
C PRO A 158 4.99 14.40 8.53
N MET A 159 5.23 15.64 8.15
CA MET A 159 5.56 16.05 6.79
C MET A 159 7.07 16.22 6.66
N PHE A 160 7.74 15.25 6.06
CA PHE A 160 9.20 15.11 6.10
C PHE A 160 9.98 16.30 5.48
N PHE A 161 9.44 16.93 4.43
CA PHE A 161 10.11 18.03 3.74
C PHE A 161 9.58 19.43 4.10
N SER A 162 8.59 19.53 4.99
CA SER A 162 8.00 20.81 5.41
C SER A 162 8.19 21.10 6.90
N ASP A 163 8.79 20.15 7.64
CA ASP A 163 9.01 20.23 9.09
C ASP A 163 7.70 20.47 9.89
N ASP A 164 6.56 20.00 9.34
CA ASP A 164 5.23 20.16 9.92
C ASP A 164 4.71 18.85 10.51
N LEU A 165 3.85 18.98 11.50
CA LEU A 165 3.00 17.89 12.00
C LEU A 165 1.53 18.27 11.74
N ASN A 166 0.90 17.57 10.83
CA ASN A 166 -0.49 17.84 10.43
C ASN A 166 -1.46 16.84 11.03
N ARG A 167 -2.63 17.32 11.41
CA ARG A 167 -3.73 16.53 11.96
C ARG A 167 -4.96 16.69 11.08
N TYR A 168 -5.56 15.59 10.72
CA TYR A 168 -6.77 15.50 9.89
C TYR A 168 -7.81 14.66 10.61
N ASP A 169 -9.08 15.05 10.51
CA ASP A 169 -10.29 14.38 10.97
C ASP A 169 -11.09 13.80 9.80
#